data_72d500ccdc8797e1264ecd3383dbdfe2
#
_entry.id   72d500ccdc8797e1264ecd3383dbdfe2
#
_cell.length_a   1.000
_cell.length_b   1.000
_cell.length_c   1.000
_cell.angle_alpha   90.00
_cell.angle_beta   90.00
_cell.angle_gamma   90.00
#
_symmetry.space_group_name_H-M   'P 1'
#
loop_
_entity.id
_entity.type
_entity.pdbx_description
1 polymer ?
#
loop_
_entity_poly.entity_id
_entity_poly.type
_entity_poly.pdbx_seq_one_letter_code
_entity_poly.pdbx_strand_id
1 'polypeptide(L)'
;QRGGGRAMSYICVHDAARPLASPDIYRRVIDAVLTGADAAVPAVAVTDTIKMIDRSIEVAGDRWGDVVETPDRARLVAVQTPQAFRADRLRAAHASGIDATDDAALVEAAGCTVVVVRGDANNRKITEPGDLDWARRQFAEEADR
;
A
#
# COMPACT_ATOMS: atom_id res chain seq x y z
N GLN A 1 -23.22 -35.31 -6.00
CA GLN A 1 -22.29 -34.35 -6.56
C GLN A 1 -21.89 -33.37 -5.46
N ARG A 2 -20.70 -33.56 -4.89
CA ARG A 2 -20.13 -32.61 -3.93
C ARG A 2 -19.57 -31.46 -4.76
N GLY A 3 -20.25 -30.31 -4.76
CA GLY A 3 -19.71 -29.06 -5.26
C GLY A 3 -18.45 -28.71 -4.47
N GLY A 4 -17.27 -28.99 -5.04
CA GLY A 4 -16.02 -28.56 -4.48
C GLY A 4 -15.95 -27.03 -4.54
N GLY A 5 -16.30 -26.38 -3.44
CA GLY A 5 -16.04 -24.96 -3.25
C GLY A 5 -14.54 -24.76 -3.41
N ARG A 6 -14.14 -24.10 -4.47
CA ARG A 6 -12.75 -23.72 -4.69
C ARG A 6 -12.37 -22.80 -3.54
N ALA A 7 -11.52 -23.29 -2.64
CA ALA A 7 -11.03 -22.47 -1.53
C ALA A 7 -10.45 -21.18 -2.14
N MET A 8 -10.92 -20.03 -1.68
CA MET A 8 -10.42 -18.75 -2.15
C MET A 8 -8.98 -18.62 -1.67
N SER A 9 -8.02 -18.61 -2.62
CA SER A 9 -6.61 -18.38 -2.33
C SER A 9 -6.33 -16.89 -2.38
N TYR A 10 -5.56 -16.39 -1.43
CA TYR A 10 -5.06 -15.03 -1.43
C TYR A 10 -3.53 -15.01 -1.39
N ILE A 11 -2.95 -13.90 -1.80
CA ILE A 11 -1.51 -13.61 -1.76
C ILE A 11 -1.35 -12.30 -0.99
N CYS A 12 -0.45 -12.28 0.00
CA CYS A 12 -0.01 -11.03 0.63
C CYS A 12 1.35 -10.64 0.09
N VAL A 13 1.47 -9.40 -0.37
CA VAL A 13 2.74 -8.79 -0.78
C VAL A 13 3.15 -7.79 0.28
N HIS A 14 4.36 -7.92 0.79
CA HIS A 14 4.87 -7.07 1.85
C HIS A 14 6.24 -6.51 1.53
N ASP A 15 6.40 -5.22 1.79
CA ASP A 15 7.64 -4.48 1.66
C ASP A 15 8.54 -4.79 2.86
N ALA A 16 9.67 -5.47 2.63
CA ALA A 16 10.64 -5.81 3.67
C ALA A 16 11.20 -4.59 4.41
N ALA A 17 11.11 -3.40 3.80
CA ALA A 17 11.47 -2.14 4.43
C ALA A 17 10.44 -1.62 5.45
N ARG A 18 9.37 -2.38 5.76
CA ARG A 18 8.37 -2.08 6.81
C ARG A 18 8.39 -3.13 7.91
N PRO A 19 9.43 -3.16 8.75
CA PRO A 19 9.63 -4.24 9.72
C PRO A 19 8.63 -4.23 10.89
N LEU A 20 7.88 -3.14 11.08
CA LEU A 20 6.92 -2.96 12.19
C LEU A 20 5.45 -3.18 11.77
N ALA A 21 5.21 -3.88 10.65
CA ALA A 21 3.85 -4.24 10.25
C ALA A 21 3.24 -5.22 11.26
N SER A 22 2.25 -4.77 12.01
CA SER A 22 1.60 -5.57 13.05
C SER A 22 0.75 -6.70 12.46
N PRO A 23 0.53 -7.82 13.18
CA PRO A 23 -0.38 -8.88 12.75
C PRO A 23 -1.81 -8.39 12.45
N ASP A 24 -2.25 -7.32 13.10
CA ASP A 24 -3.58 -6.75 12.89
C ASP A 24 -3.75 -6.11 11.50
N ILE A 25 -2.69 -5.56 10.93
CA ILE A 25 -2.73 -5.05 9.56
C ILE A 25 -2.94 -6.21 8.59
N TYR A 26 -2.19 -7.32 8.77
CA TYR A 26 -2.37 -8.53 7.95
C TYR A 26 -3.80 -9.06 8.03
N ARG A 27 -4.37 -9.17 9.25
CA ARG A 27 -5.76 -9.62 9.43
C ARG A 27 -6.74 -8.74 8.66
N ARG A 28 -6.64 -7.41 8.79
CA ARG A 28 -7.54 -6.47 8.11
C ARG A 28 -7.53 -6.61 6.59
N VAL A 29 -6.36 -6.70 5.98
CA VAL A 29 -6.27 -6.84 4.52
C VAL A 29 -6.74 -8.21 4.04
N ILE A 30 -6.45 -9.28 4.79
CA ILE A 30 -6.89 -10.64 4.46
C ILE A 30 -8.42 -10.74 4.60
N ASP A 31 -8.99 -10.25 5.70
CA ASP A 31 -10.43 -10.28 5.94
C ASP A 31 -11.20 -9.53 4.86
N ALA A 32 -10.70 -8.38 4.40
CA ALA A 32 -11.32 -7.64 3.31
C ALA A 32 -11.38 -8.44 2.00
N VAL A 33 -10.31 -9.18 1.67
CA VAL A 33 -10.30 -10.08 0.51
C VAL A 33 -11.22 -11.28 0.70
N LEU A 34 -11.22 -11.89 1.90
CA LEU A 34 -12.09 -13.01 2.21
C LEU A 34 -13.58 -12.63 2.20
N THR A 35 -13.90 -11.37 2.48
CA THR A 35 -15.29 -10.85 2.46
C THR A 35 -15.71 -10.30 1.10
N GLY A 36 -14.85 -10.38 0.06
CA GLY A 36 -15.29 -10.19 -1.33
C GLY A 36 -14.52 -9.15 -2.14
N ALA A 37 -13.56 -8.42 -1.56
CA ALA A 37 -12.71 -7.53 -2.33
C ALA A 37 -11.75 -8.33 -3.22
N ASP A 38 -11.39 -7.81 -4.40
CA ASP A 38 -10.35 -8.41 -5.25
C ASP A 38 -8.95 -8.14 -4.68
N ALA A 39 -8.77 -6.97 -4.06
CA ALA A 39 -7.56 -6.60 -3.33
C ALA A 39 -7.88 -5.66 -2.16
N ALA A 40 -6.99 -5.61 -1.18
CA ALA A 40 -7.05 -4.71 -0.04
C ALA A 40 -5.67 -4.14 0.30
N VAL A 41 -5.61 -2.83 0.52
CA VAL A 41 -4.40 -2.10 0.88
C VAL A 41 -4.60 -1.35 2.19
N PRO A 42 -3.65 -1.39 3.12
CA PRO A 42 -3.72 -0.58 4.33
C PRO A 42 -3.25 0.84 3.99
N ALA A 43 -3.85 1.83 4.63
CA ALA A 43 -3.44 3.21 4.44
C ALA A 43 -3.65 4.06 5.70
N VAL A 44 -2.93 5.18 5.74
CA VAL A 44 -3.08 6.23 6.74
C VAL A 44 -3.50 7.54 6.07
N ALA A 45 -4.15 8.41 6.84
CA ALA A 45 -4.52 9.73 6.35
C ALA A 45 -3.29 10.56 6.00
N VAL A 46 -3.39 11.34 4.94
CA VAL A 46 -2.39 12.35 4.59
C VAL A 46 -2.54 13.56 5.50
N THR A 47 -1.49 13.91 6.25
CA THR A 47 -1.48 15.05 7.17
C THR A 47 -0.96 16.33 6.54
N ASP A 48 -0.04 16.22 5.59
CA ASP A 48 0.56 17.35 4.91
C ASP A 48 -0.31 17.85 3.73
N THR A 49 -0.07 19.08 3.31
CA THR A 49 -0.66 19.60 2.07
C THR A 49 0.09 19.03 0.87
N ILE A 50 -0.61 18.27 0.03
CA ILE A 50 -0.05 17.70 -1.19
C ILE A 50 -0.18 18.71 -2.33
N LYS A 51 0.89 18.85 -3.11
CA LYS A 51 0.92 19.62 -4.35
C LYS A 51 1.24 18.70 -5.52
N MET A 52 0.44 18.79 -6.56
CA MET A 52 0.81 18.22 -7.86
C MET A 52 1.67 19.26 -8.59
N ILE A 53 2.78 18.84 -9.14
CA ILE A 53 3.72 19.71 -9.88
C ILE A 53 3.82 19.27 -11.33
N ASP A 54 4.05 20.23 -12.20
CA ASP A 54 4.43 19.96 -13.59
C ASP A 54 5.89 19.50 -13.63
N ARG A 55 6.12 18.26 -14.10
CA ARG A 55 7.45 17.69 -14.29
C ARG A 55 8.03 17.95 -15.68
N SER A 56 7.28 18.57 -16.58
CA SER A 56 7.73 18.88 -17.93
C SER A 56 8.78 19.99 -17.97
N ILE A 57 9.00 20.69 -16.86
CA ILE A 57 9.98 21.77 -16.74
C ILE A 57 11.24 21.23 -16.09
N GLU A 58 12.27 20.96 -16.87
CA GLU A 58 13.63 20.76 -16.35
C GLU A 58 14.15 22.10 -15.80
N VAL A 59 14.29 22.17 -14.47
CA VAL A 59 14.84 23.36 -13.81
C VAL A 59 16.15 23.00 -13.15
N ALA A 60 17.19 23.77 -13.43
CA ALA A 60 18.47 23.66 -12.74
C ALA A 60 18.36 24.17 -11.30
N GLY A 61 19.00 23.46 -10.36
CA GLY A 61 19.03 23.82 -8.94
C GLY A 61 17.94 23.14 -8.11
N ASP A 62 17.53 23.78 -7.01
CA ASP A 62 16.61 23.22 -6.00
C ASP A 62 15.11 23.36 -6.37
N ARG A 63 14.79 23.86 -7.55
CA ARG A 63 13.39 24.00 -8.02
C ARG A 63 12.95 22.70 -8.69
N TRP A 64 11.80 22.16 -8.26
CA TRP A 64 11.25 20.87 -8.75
C TRP A 64 10.15 21.02 -9.81
N GLY A 65 9.55 22.19 -9.94
CA GLY A 65 8.48 22.48 -10.90
C GLY A 65 7.49 23.51 -10.39
N ASP A 66 6.51 23.83 -11.21
CA ASP A 66 5.41 24.72 -10.85
C ASP A 66 4.23 23.92 -10.32
N VAL A 67 3.53 24.47 -9.34
CA VAL A 67 2.32 23.83 -8.77
C VAL A 67 1.18 23.95 -9.78
N VAL A 68 0.63 22.83 -10.20
CA VAL A 68 -0.52 22.75 -11.11
C VAL A 68 -1.84 22.48 -10.40
N GLU A 69 -1.80 21.78 -9.25
CA GLU A 69 -3.00 21.46 -8.47
C GLU A 69 -2.67 21.32 -6.98
N THR A 70 -3.67 21.60 -6.15
CA THR A 70 -3.67 21.23 -4.73
C THR A 70 -4.86 20.30 -4.50
N PRO A 71 -4.65 18.97 -4.53
CA PRO A 71 -5.72 17.99 -4.32
C PRO A 71 -6.38 18.14 -2.95
N ASP A 72 -7.67 17.83 -2.86
CA ASP A 72 -8.36 17.75 -1.57
C ASP A 72 -7.79 16.60 -0.72
N ARG A 73 -7.07 16.96 0.33
CA ARG A 73 -6.43 16.03 1.26
C ARG A 73 -7.41 15.03 1.90
N ALA A 74 -8.67 15.40 2.09
CA ALA A 74 -9.67 14.51 2.65
C ALA A 74 -9.96 13.28 1.75
N ARG A 75 -9.57 13.33 0.49
CA ARG A 75 -9.72 12.25 -0.49
C ARG A 75 -8.43 11.49 -0.75
N LEU A 76 -7.35 11.81 -0.04
CA LEU A 76 -6.04 11.20 -0.21
C LEU A 76 -5.69 10.32 0.99
N VAL A 77 -5.06 9.20 0.70
CA VAL A 77 -4.48 8.30 1.71
C VAL A 77 -3.07 7.90 1.29
N ALA A 78 -2.21 7.71 2.28
CA ALA A 78 -0.87 7.16 2.05
C ALA A 78 -0.92 5.64 2.24
N VAL A 79 -0.75 4.91 1.13
CA VAL A 79 -0.84 3.45 1.10
C VAL A 79 0.40 2.81 1.72
N GLN A 80 0.17 1.72 2.42
CA GLN A 80 1.21 0.91 3.05
C GLN A 80 1.16 -0.54 2.53
N THR A 81 2.03 -1.39 3.05
CA THR A 81 1.95 -2.85 2.93
C THR A 81 1.92 -3.48 4.33
N PRO A 82 1.43 -4.73 4.53
CA PRO A 82 1.09 -5.74 3.50
C PRO A 82 -0.15 -5.38 2.69
N GLN A 83 -0.16 -5.73 1.41
CA GLN A 83 -1.33 -5.67 0.54
C GLN A 83 -1.82 -7.10 0.30
N ALA A 84 -3.12 -7.35 0.36
CA ALA A 84 -3.69 -8.67 0.11
C ALA A 84 -4.49 -8.67 -1.19
N PHE A 85 -4.39 -9.77 -1.94
CA PHE A 85 -5.00 -9.93 -3.25
C PHE A 85 -5.65 -11.31 -3.36
N ARG A 86 -6.75 -11.40 -4.07
CA ARG A 86 -7.19 -12.68 -4.61
C ARG A 86 -6.12 -13.21 -5.58
N ALA A 87 -5.69 -14.44 -5.35
CA ALA A 87 -4.57 -15.01 -6.09
C ALA A 87 -4.84 -15.13 -7.61
N ASP A 88 -6.08 -15.41 -7.99
CA ASP A 88 -6.50 -15.48 -9.39
C ASP A 88 -6.46 -14.11 -10.07
N ARG A 89 -6.88 -13.04 -9.35
CA ARG A 89 -6.87 -11.66 -9.87
C ARG A 89 -5.45 -11.12 -10.04
N LEU A 90 -4.60 -11.29 -9.03
CA LEU A 90 -3.21 -10.84 -9.12
C LEU A 90 -2.45 -11.51 -10.25
N ARG A 91 -2.61 -12.85 -10.41
CA ARG A 91 -1.96 -13.57 -11.51
C ARG A 91 -2.47 -13.13 -12.88
N ALA A 92 -3.79 -12.92 -13.03
CA ALA A 92 -4.36 -12.42 -14.27
C ALA A 92 -3.87 -11.00 -14.61
N ALA A 93 -3.77 -10.11 -13.62
CA ALA A 93 -3.25 -8.77 -13.80
C ALA A 93 -1.78 -8.78 -14.28
N HIS A 94 -0.92 -9.58 -13.65
CA HIS A 94 0.47 -9.75 -14.10
C HIS A 94 0.58 -10.35 -15.51
N ALA A 95 -0.34 -11.23 -15.89
CA ALA A 95 -0.34 -11.82 -17.24
C ALA A 95 -0.85 -10.86 -18.34
N SER A 96 -1.48 -9.72 -17.96
CA SER A 96 -2.08 -8.78 -18.93
C SER A 96 -1.08 -7.92 -19.69
N GLY A 97 0.17 -7.83 -19.21
CA GLY A 97 1.20 -6.95 -19.78
C GLY A 97 0.98 -5.45 -19.48
N ILE A 98 0.06 -5.11 -18.59
CA ILE A 98 -0.13 -3.73 -18.11
C ILE A 98 1.08 -3.35 -17.24
N ASP A 99 1.60 -2.15 -17.43
CA ASP A 99 2.63 -1.56 -16.56
C ASP A 99 1.98 -0.70 -15.49
N ALA A 100 2.44 -0.84 -14.24
CA ALA A 100 1.91 -0.11 -13.10
C ALA A 100 3.00 0.12 -12.03
N THR A 101 2.77 1.07 -11.14
CA THR A 101 3.73 1.47 -10.11
C THR A 101 3.83 0.48 -8.95
N ASP A 102 2.76 -0.27 -8.68
CA ASP A 102 2.69 -1.33 -7.68
C ASP A 102 1.62 -2.38 -8.06
N ASP A 103 1.54 -3.46 -7.27
CA ASP A 103 0.58 -4.54 -7.52
C ASP A 103 -0.88 -4.08 -7.38
N ALA A 104 -1.17 -3.13 -6.49
CA ALA A 104 -2.53 -2.59 -6.32
C ALA A 104 -2.95 -1.80 -7.56
N ALA A 105 -2.10 -0.89 -8.06
CA ALA A 105 -2.36 -0.15 -9.29
C ALA A 105 -2.50 -1.08 -10.51
N LEU A 106 -1.73 -2.18 -10.56
CA LEU A 106 -1.85 -3.18 -11.62
C LEU A 106 -3.22 -3.87 -11.60
N VAL A 107 -3.69 -4.28 -10.43
CA VAL A 107 -4.99 -4.93 -10.24
C VAL A 107 -6.14 -3.95 -10.52
N GLU A 108 -6.02 -2.67 -10.13
CA GLU A 108 -6.97 -1.60 -10.48
C GLU A 108 -7.05 -1.40 -12.00
N ALA A 109 -5.92 -1.31 -12.68
CA ALA A 109 -5.85 -1.15 -14.13
C ALA A 109 -6.45 -2.36 -14.88
N ALA A 110 -6.42 -3.55 -14.26
CA ALA A 110 -7.11 -4.75 -14.75
C ALA A 110 -8.63 -4.76 -14.47
N GLY A 111 -9.20 -3.68 -13.93
CA GLY A 111 -10.64 -3.51 -13.67
C GLY A 111 -11.14 -4.20 -12.41
N CYS A 112 -10.26 -4.54 -11.48
CA CYS A 112 -10.62 -5.17 -10.22
C CYS A 112 -10.92 -4.14 -9.12
N THR A 113 -11.65 -4.56 -8.09
CA THR A 113 -11.97 -3.73 -6.93
C THR A 113 -10.85 -3.79 -5.90
N VAL A 114 -10.24 -2.64 -5.62
CA VAL A 114 -9.27 -2.46 -4.53
C VAL A 114 -9.90 -1.65 -3.42
N VAL A 115 -9.88 -2.17 -2.19
CA VAL A 115 -10.42 -1.48 -1.01
C VAL A 115 -9.30 -1.02 -0.08
N VAL A 116 -9.53 0.11 0.57
CA VAL A 116 -8.61 0.65 1.57
C VAL A 116 -9.06 0.21 2.96
N VAL A 117 -8.15 -0.34 3.75
CA VAL A 117 -8.36 -0.65 5.17
C VAL A 117 -7.47 0.24 6.04
N ARG A 118 -7.79 0.33 7.33
CA ARG A 118 -7.00 1.12 8.26
C ARG A 118 -5.59 0.55 8.41
N GLY A 119 -4.59 1.38 8.12
CA GLY A 119 -3.17 1.14 8.36
C GLY A 119 -2.73 1.49 9.79
N ASP A 120 -1.44 1.71 9.96
CA ASP A 120 -0.83 2.10 11.24
C ASP A 120 0.30 3.10 10.98
N ALA A 121 0.32 4.20 11.74
CA ALA A 121 1.37 5.22 11.65
C ALA A 121 2.77 4.65 11.98
N ASN A 122 2.83 3.61 12.82
CA ASN A 122 4.09 2.92 13.16
C ASN A 122 4.56 1.94 12.06
N ASN A 123 3.73 1.62 11.09
CA ASN A 123 4.10 0.80 9.94
C ASN A 123 4.85 1.64 8.87
N ARG A 124 5.90 2.33 9.31
CA ARG A 124 6.71 3.21 8.45
C ARG A 124 7.62 2.39 7.54
N LYS A 125 7.86 2.93 6.34
CA LYS A 125 8.88 2.43 5.44
C LYS A 125 10.23 3.01 5.84
N ILE A 126 11.23 2.17 6.00
CA ILE A 126 12.62 2.58 6.22
C ILE A 126 13.21 2.93 4.86
N THR A 127 13.48 4.20 4.64
CA THR A 127 14.05 4.74 3.40
C THR A 127 15.35 5.49 3.63
N GLU A 128 15.54 6.03 4.83
CA GLU A 128 16.68 6.84 5.21
C GLU A 128 17.33 6.30 6.50
N PRO A 129 18.62 6.62 6.77
CA PRO A 129 19.31 6.18 8.00
C PRO A 129 18.56 6.51 9.29
N GLY A 130 17.95 7.70 9.38
CA GLY A 130 17.16 8.12 10.54
C GLY A 130 15.92 7.24 10.81
N ASP A 131 15.32 6.66 9.78
CA ASP A 131 14.20 5.73 9.93
C ASP A 131 14.64 4.44 10.60
N LEU A 132 15.86 3.96 10.30
CA LEU A 132 16.42 2.77 10.92
C LEU A 132 16.63 2.96 12.43
N ASP A 133 17.14 4.11 12.84
CA ASP A 133 17.33 4.43 14.25
C ASP A 133 15.99 4.57 14.99
N TRP A 134 14.99 5.12 14.32
CA TRP A 134 13.63 5.14 14.86
C TRP A 134 13.08 3.71 15.03
N ALA A 135 13.20 2.85 14.03
CA ALA A 135 12.73 1.46 14.11
C ALA A 135 13.41 0.68 15.23
N ARG A 136 14.73 0.83 15.41
CA ARG A 136 15.48 0.20 16.51
C ARG A 136 14.92 0.59 17.87
N ARG A 137 14.58 1.88 18.08
CA ARG A 137 13.97 2.33 19.34
C ARG A 137 12.61 1.69 19.57
N GLN A 138 11.77 1.57 18.53
CA GLN A 138 10.46 0.94 18.65
C GLN A 138 10.57 -0.54 19.05
N PHE A 139 11.49 -1.30 18.46
CA PHE A 139 11.75 -2.70 18.85
C PHE A 139 12.25 -2.83 20.29
N ALA A 140 13.09 -1.92 20.77
CA ALA A 140 13.55 -1.95 22.16
C ALA A 140 12.39 -1.69 23.14
N GLU A 141 11.53 -0.72 22.86
CA GLU A 141 10.35 -0.42 23.67
C GLU A 141 9.32 -1.56 23.71
N GLU A 142 9.18 -2.33 22.63
CA GLU A 142 8.31 -3.52 22.60
C GLU A 142 8.89 -4.69 23.39
N ALA A 143 10.21 -4.86 23.38
CA ALA A 143 10.88 -5.93 24.12
C ALA A 143 10.83 -5.74 25.65
N ASP A 144 10.66 -4.50 26.11
CA ASP A 144 10.60 -4.15 27.53
C ASP A 144 9.16 -4.22 28.12
N ARG A 145 8.13 -4.60 27.32
CA ARG A 145 6.72 -4.76 27.74
C ARG A 145 6.35 -6.19 28.01
#